data_3fd8eab7581e92ce7abb051c072f4c2d
#
_entry.id   3fd8eab7581e92ce7abb051c072f4c2d
#
_cell.length_a   1.000
_cell.length_b   1.000
_cell.length_c   1.000
_cell.angle_alpha   90.00
_cell.angle_beta   90.00
_cell.angle_gamma   90.00
#
_symmetry.space_group_name_H-M   'P 1'
#
loop_
_entity.id
_entity.type
_entity.pdbx_description
1 polymer ?
#
loop_
_entity_poly.entity_id
_entity_poly.type
_entity_poly.pdbx_seq_one_letter_code
_entity_poly.pdbx_strand_id
1 'polypeptide(L)'
;ECKLSSKGAGTYFIPVSKAVVQQLNSDGELPVSFEIIRELTRINKNSPYTTDHPVRKIDHIQEVAYSKPGYCGQICIAMLSGLPIEEVIDFMQTKPWQCSLSRVMEALHYFGISHEDRMTYTRGKAFAFPKCCIVTVRDKPKNHLALYYNGRFFEARHIEFEDIIGYLTIHTG
;
A
#
# COMPACT_ATOMS: atom_id res chain seq x y z
N GLU A 1 -12.73 -6.44 -22.00
CA GLU A 1 -11.79 -6.28 -20.86
C GLU A 1 -12.49 -6.61 -19.56
N CYS A 2 -11.91 -7.48 -18.74
CA CYS A 2 -12.42 -7.78 -17.42
C CYS A 2 -11.32 -7.59 -16.38
N LYS A 3 -11.74 -7.25 -15.17
CA LYS A 3 -10.85 -6.94 -14.06
C LYS A 3 -10.84 -8.12 -13.09
N LEU A 4 -9.65 -8.58 -12.72
CA LEU A 4 -9.51 -9.57 -11.65
C LEU A 4 -10.04 -8.98 -10.33
N SER A 5 -10.90 -9.72 -9.67
CA SER A 5 -11.42 -9.38 -8.35
C SER A 5 -10.90 -10.36 -7.32
N SER A 6 -10.40 -9.85 -6.19
CA SER A 6 -9.90 -10.69 -5.11
C SER A 6 -11.06 -11.35 -4.34
N LYS A 7 -10.92 -12.64 -4.06
CA LYS A 7 -11.84 -13.42 -3.21
C LYS A 7 -11.25 -13.64 -1.80
N GLY A 8 -10.07 -13.12 -1.54
CA GLY A 8 -9.30 -13.33 -0.31
C GLY A 8 -8.37 -14.54 -0.38
N ALA A 9 -7.48 -14.67 0.60
CA ALA A 9 -6.51 -15.77 0.71
C ALA A 9 -5.67 -16.05 -0.55
N GLY A 10 -5.37 -15.00 -1.34
CA GLY A 10 -4.60 -15.15 -2.58
C GLY A 10 -5.39 -15.68 -3.77
N THR A 11 -6.70 -15.85 -3.64
CA THR A 11 -7.56 -16.31 -4.73
C THR A 11 -8.18 -15.12 -5.45
N TYR A 12 -8.27 -15.22 -6.76
CA TYR A 12 -8.87 -14.21 -7.62
C TYR A 12 -9.95 -14.85 -8.50
N PHE A 13 -10.90 -14.07 -8.96
CA PHE A 13 -11.91 -14.48 -9.92
C PHE A 13 -12.13 -13.40 -10.97
N ILE A 14 -12.59 -13.82 -12.13
CA ILE A 14 -13.00 -12.92 -13.20
C ILE A 14 -14.53 -12.88 -13.21
N PRO A 15 -15.14 -11.75 -12.88
CA PRO A 15 -16.59 -11.63 -13.01
C PRO A 15 -16.98 -11.63 -14.49
N VAL A 16 -17.79 -12.58 -14.92
CA VAL A 16 -18.31 -12.66 -16.28
C VAL A 16 -19.81 -12.33 -16.28
N SER A 17 -20.28 -11.67 -17.33
CA SER A 17 -21.72 -11.38 -17.49
C SER A 17 -22.52 -12.64 -17.79
N LYS A 18 -23.84 -12.63 -17.46
CA LYS A 18 -24.75 -13.72 -17.80
C LYS A 18 -24.75 -14.05 -19.30
N ALA A 19 -24.61 -13.04 -20.16
CA ALA A 19 -24.55 -13.23 -21.60
C ALA A 19 -23.30 -14.03 -22.03
N VAL A 20 -22.15 -13.77 -21.39
CA VAL A 20 -20.94 -14.54 -21.63
C VAL A 20 -21.09 -15.97 -21.12
N VAL A 21 -21.66 -16.15 -19.92
CA VAL A 21 -21.93 -17.50 -19.36
C VAL A 21 -22.83 -18.33 -20.29
N GLN A 22 -23.84 -17.72 -20.92
CA GLN A 22 -24.73 -18.40 -21.86
C GLN A 22 -24.03 -18.83 -23.17
N GLN A 23 -22.91 -18.23 -23.51
CA GLN A 23 -22.11 -18.59 -24.69
C GLN A 23 -21.06 -19.69 -24.37
N LEU A 24 -20.88 -20.02 -23.09
CA LEU A 24 -19.97 -21.08 -22.68
C LEU A 24 -20.61 -22.45 -22.91
N ASN A 25 -19.90 -23.34 -23.55
CA ASN A 25 -20.32 -24.72 -23.72
C ASN A 25 -20.43 -25.42 -22.34
N SER A 26 -21.24 -26.45 -22.28
CA SER A 26 -21.75 -27.13 -21.08
C SER A 26 -20.72 -27.73 -20.12
N ASP A 27 -19.44 -27.72 -20.44
CA ASP A 27 -18.44 -28.47 -19.67
C ASP A 27 -17.83 -27.70 -18.51
N GLY A 28 -18.24 -26.44 -18.30
CA GLY A 28 -17.87 -25.65 -17.12
C GLY A 28 -16.44 -25.12 -17.10
N GLU A 29 -15.60 -25.49 -18.05
CA GLU A 29 -14.22 -25.01 -18.17
C GLU A 29 -14.08 -24.04 -19.34
N LEU A 30 -13.45 -22.92 -19.08
CA LEU A 30 -13.14 -21.91 -20.10
C LEU A 30 -11.61 -21.74 -20.14
N PRO A 31 -10.95 -22.02 -21.29
CA PRO A 31 -9.56 -21.64 -21.45
C PRO A 31 -9.44 -20.12 -21.49
N VAL A 32 -8.68 -19.55 -20.57
CA VAL A 32 -8.46 -18.10 -20.45
C VAL A 32 -6.99 -17.81 -20.69
N SER A 33 -6.70 -16.93 -21.62
CA SER A 33 -5.39 -16.28 -21.72
C SER A 33 -5.51 -14.86 -21.16
N PHE A 34 -4.53 -14.41 -20.40
CA PHE A 34 -4.48 -13.05 -19.92
C PHE A 34 -3.10 -12.45 -20.06
N GLU A 35 -3.07 -11.17 -20.35
CA GLU A 35 -1.87 -10.35 -20.34
C GLU A 35 -1.99 -9.32 -19.23
N ILE A 36 -0.91 -9.11 -18.49
CA ILE A 36 -0.83 -8.04 -17.50
C ILE A 36 -0.49 -6.75 -18.21
N ILE A 37 -1.50 -5.92 -18.45
CA ILE A 37 -1.30 -4.60 -19.04
C ILE A 37 -0.88 -3.66 -17.91
N ARG A 38 0.42 -3.46 -17.78
CA ARG A 38 1.01 -2.65 -16.71
C ARG A 38 0.53 -1.19 -16.75
N GLU A 39 0.30 -0.65 -17.93
CA GLU A 39 -0.19 0.72 -18.16
C GLU A 39 -1.58 0.98 -17.58
N LEU A 40 -2.36 -0.07 -17.34
CA LEU A 40 -3.68 0.03 -16.68
C LEU A 40 -3.61 0.01 -15.15
N THR A 41 -2.46 -0.24 -14.55
CA THR A 41 -2.30 -0.12 -13.11
C THR A 41 -2.20 1.37 -12.74
N ARG A 42 -2.78 1.76 -11.59
CA ARG A 42 -2.91 3.19 -11.24
C ARG A 42 -1.58 3.90 -11.02
N ILE A 43 -0.53 3.18 -10.61
CA ILE A 43 0.81 3.71 -10.32
C ILE A 43 1.82 3.12 -11.31
N ASN A 44 1.36 2.49 -12.38
CA ASN A 44 2.27 1.87 -13.31
C ASN A 44 2.84 2.90 -14.28
N LYS A 45 3.94 3.48 -13.87
CA LYS A 45 4.77 4.36 -14.69
C LYS A 45 6.17 3.74 -14.71
N ASN A 46 6.88 3.91 -15.80
CA ASN A 46 8.29 3.57 -15.83
C ASN A 46 9.00 4.40 -14.77
N SER A 47 9.43 3.74 -13.70
CA SER A 47 10.09 4.44 -12.61
C SER A 47 11.51 4.83 -13.00
N PRO A 48 11.95 6.06 -12.73
CA PRO A 48 13.36 6.44 -12.82
C PRO A 48 14.17 5.94 -11.61
N TYR A 49 13.51 5.37 -10.59
CA TYR A 49 14.13 4.95 -9.34
C TYR A 49 14.27 3.44 -9.28
N THR A 50 15.29 2.99 -8.54
CA THR A 50 15.53 1.57 -8.20
C THR A 50 15.88 1.47 -6.73
N THR A 51 15.94 0.26 -6.18
CA THR A 51 16.40 0.05 -4.80
C THR A 51 17.84 0.51 -4.56
N ASP A 52 18.69 0.48 -5.59
CA ASP A 52 20.06 0.98 -5.52
C ASP A 52 20.13 2.51 -5.70
N HIS A 53 19.13 3.08 -6.37
CA HIS A 53 19.00 4.52 -6.62
C HIS A 53 17.59 4.98 -6.27
N PRO A 54 17.22 4.96 -4.98
CA PRO A 54 15.90 5.39 -4.53
C PRO A 54 15.74 6.90 -4.67
N VAL A 55 14.49 7.38 -4.60
CA VAL A 55 14.17 8.81 -4.59
C VAL A 55 14.96 9.56 -3.52
N ARG A 56 15.21 8.93 -2.37
CA ARG A 56 16.15 9.38 -1.33
C ARG A 56 16.60 8.22 -0.46
N LYS A 57 17.72 8.40 0.24
CA LYS A 57 18.11 7.54 1.35
C LYS A 57 17.37 7.98 2.62
N ILE A 58 16.81 7.01 3.34
CA ILE A 58 16.04 7.27 4.57
C ILE A 58 16.99 7.24 5.77
N ASP A 59 17.58 8.36 6.08
CA ASP A 59 18.45 8.59 7.23
C ASP A 59 17.72 9.31 8.38
N HIS A 60 16.70 10.09 8.04
CA HIS A 60 15.78 10.77 8.96
C HIS A 60 14.38 10.88 8.34
N ILE A 61 13.41 11.15 9.17
CA ILE A 61 12.03 11.43 8.73
C ILE A 61 11.70 12.89 9.02
N GLN A 62 11.27 13.60 7.98
CA GLN A 62 10.68 14.92 8.12
C GLN A 62 9.17 14.75 8.29
N GLU A 63 8.65 15.29 9.38
CA GLU A 63 7.22 15.21 9.67
C GLU A 63 6.41 16.04 8.66
N VAL A 64 5.33 15.44 8.17
CA VAL A 64 4.43 16.07 7.21
C VAL A 64 3.09 16.33 7.88
N ALA A 65 2.78 17.59 8.11
CA ALA A 65 1.46 18.01 8.58
C ALA A 65 0.53 18.23 7.39
N TYR A 66 -0.65 17.58 7.42
CA TYR A 66 -1.66 17.76 6.39
C TYR A 66 -3.05 17.85 7.03
N SER A 67 -3.73 18.95 6.80
CA SER A 67 -4.98 19.29 7.50
C SER A 67 -6.21 18.52 6.97
N LYS A 68 -6.14 17.98 5.75
CA LYS A 68 -7.26 17.24 5.16
C LYS A 68 -7.24 15.78 5.62
N PRO A 69 -8.34 15.24 6.15
CA PRO A 69 -8.40 13.85 6.62
C PRO A 69 -8.38 12.83 5.47
N GLY A 70 -8.02 11.59 5.79
CA GLY A 70 -8.13 10.47 4.85
C GLY A 70 -6.94 10.22 3.94
N TYR A 71 -5.81 10.89 4.18
CA TYR A 71 -4.59 10.79 3.38
C TYR A 71 -3.43 10.09 4.11
N CYS A 72 -3.72 9.29 5.14
CA CYS A 72 -2.69 8.66 5.97
C CYS A 72 -1.61 7.89 5.18
N GLY A 73 -1.99 7.13 4.16
CA GLY A 73 -1.03 6.43 3.31
C GLY A 73 -0.15 7.36 2.49
N GLN A 74 -0.73 8.44 1.94
CA GLN A 74 0.03 9.44 1.19
C GLN A 74 0.98 10.23 2.09
N ILE A 75 0.56 10.53 3.33
CA ILE A 75 1.42 11.15 4.34
C ILE A 75 2.63 10.25 4.65
N CYS A 76 2.41 8.95 4.86
CA CYS A 76 3.52 8.00 5.05
C CYS A 76 4.49 8.02 3.86
N ILE A 77 3.97 8.01 2.63
CA ILE A 77 4.83 8.08 1.42
C ILE A 77 5.55 9.42 1.32
N ALA A 78 4.91 10.54 1.60
CA ALA A 78 5.56 11.86 1.60
C ALA A 78 6.71 11.91 2.61
N MET A 79 6.50 11.42 3.82
CA MET A 79 7.54 11.33 4.85
C MET A 79 8.71 10.43 4.43
N LEU A 80 8.45 9.32 3.76
CA LEU A 80 9.48 8.38 3.32
C LEU A 80 10.21 8.86 2.05
N SER A 81 9.50 9.43 1.09
CA SER A 81 10.07 9.90 -0.17
C SER A 81 10.74 11.29 -0.06
N GLY A 82 10.33 12.09 0.94
CA GLY A 82 10.74 13.49 1.06
C GLY A 82 10.08 14.42 0.05
N LEU A 83 9.08 13.94 -0.70
CA LEU A 83 8.33 14.74 -1.65
C LEU A 83 7.21 15.53 -0.96
N PRO A 84 6.82 16.70 -1.49
CA PRO A 84 5.64 17.41 -1.04
C PRO A 84 4.40 16.51 -1.06
N ILE A 85 3.53 16.66 -0.06
CA ILE A 85 2.34 15.81 0.08
C ILE A 85 1.40 15.94 -1.12
N GLU A 86 1.29 17.12 -1.71
CA GLU A 86 0.47 17.39 -2.89
C GLU A 86 0.95 16.60 -4.10
N GLU A 87 2.27 16.51 -4.30
CA GLU A 87 2.86 15.71 -5.38
C GLU A 87 2.58 14.23 -5.19
N VAL A 88 2.67 13.73 -3.95
CA VAL A 88 2.36 12.34 -3.63
C VAL A 88 0.88 12.04 -3.84
N ILE A 89 -0.02 12.94 -3.44
CA ILE A 89 -1.47 12.80 -3.67
C ILE A 89 -1.76 12.72 -5.17
N ASP A 90 -1.17 13.62 -5.94
CA ASP A 90 -1.36 13.67 -7.40
C ASP A 90 -0.77 12.42 -8.07
N PHE A 91 0.41 11.97 -7.63
CA PHE A 91 1.04 10.76 -8.12
C PHE A 91 0.20 9.51 -7.84
N MET A 92 -0.25 9.33 -6.59
CA MET A 92 -0.99 8.13 -6.17
C MET A 92 -2.42 8.10 -6.71
N GLN A 93 -3.01 9.25 -7.02
CA GLN A 93 -4.37 9.40 -7.55
C GLN A 93 -5.44 8.60 -6.78
N THR A 94 -5.23 8.44 -5.47
CA THR A 94 -6.19 7.79 -4.59
C THR A 94 -7.04 8.84 -3.89
N LYS A 95 -8.35 8.59 -3.83
CA LYS A 95 -9.28 9.45 -3.10
C LYS A 95 -9.04 9.36 -1.59
N PRO A 96 -9.46 10.35 -0.80
CA PRO A 96 -9.41 10.27 0.65
C PRO A 96 -10.05 8.96 1.15
N TRP A 97 -9.49 8.36 2.17
CA TRP A 97 -9.94 7.11 2.79
C TRP A 97 -9.90 5.86 1.89
N GLN A 98 -9.24 5.93 0.74
CA GLN A 98 -9.17 4.82 -0.22
C GLN A 98 -7.74 4.31 -0.45
N CYS A 99 -6.77 4.82 0.27
CA CYS A 99 -5.40 4.35 0.19
C CYS A 99 -5.24 3.03 0.96
N SER A 100 -5.13 1.93 0.24
CA SER A 100 -4.81 0.62 0.83
C SER A 100 -3.30 0.44 1.01
N LEU A 101 -2.90 -0.51 1.86
CA LEU A 101 -1.48 -0.86 2.00
C LEU A 101 -0.86 -1.29 0.66
N SER A 102 -1.62 -1.98 -0.20
CA SER A 102 -1.14 -2.34 -1.54
C SER A 102 -0.79 -1.11 -2.39
N ARG A 103 -1.56 -0.03 -2.26
CA ARG A 103 -1.25 1.24 -2.94
C ARG A 103 0.01 1.90 -2.40
N VAL A 104 0.18 1.82 -1.09
CA VAL A 104 1.42 2.27 -0.45
C VAL A 104 2.62 1.47 -0.96
N MET A 105 2.52 0.14 -1.02
CA MET A 105 3.58 -0.72 -1.55
C MET A 105 3.91 -0.41 -3.02
N GLU A 106 2.90 -0.18 -3.87
CA GLU A 106 3.10 0.25 -5.25
C GLU A 106 3.89 1.57 -5.34
N ALA A 107 3.58 2.53 -4.46
CA ALA A 107 4.28 3.80 -4.41
C ALA A 107 5.73 3.64 -3.90
N LEU A 108 5.94 2.83 -2.85
CA LEU A 108 7.27 2.51 -2.34
C LEU A 108 8.13 1.89 -3.45
N HIS A 109 7.57 0.92 -4.17
CA HIS A 109 8.25 0.27 -5.29
C HIS A 109 8.63 1.28 -6.39
N TYR A 110 7.69 2.17 -6.76
CA TYR A 110 7.96 3.21 -7.76
C TYR A 110 9.10 4.13 -7.32
N PHE A 111 9.13 4.54 -6.05
CA PHE A 111 10.17 5.42 -5.51
C PHE A 111 11.48 4.70 -5.17
N GLY A 112 11.61 3.40 -5.46
CA GLY A 112 12.80 2.61 -5.17
C GLY A 112 13.05 2.42 -3.68
N ILE A 113 12.04 2.64 -2.83
CA ILE A 113 12.14 2.46 -1.39
C ILE A 113 11.99 0.99 -1.06
N SER A 114 13.07 0.38 -0.59
CA SER A 114 13.12 -1.05 -0.26
C SER A 114 12.24 -1.37 0.96
N HIS A 115 11.45 -2.43 0.84
CA HIS A 115 10.51 -2.85 1.88
C HIS A 115 10.27 -4.36 1.81
N GLU A 116 9.69 -4.93 2.87
CA GLU A 116 9.22 -6.31 2.85
C GLU A 116 8.03 -6.49 1.89
N ASP A 117 7.94 -7.66 1.26
CA ASP A 117 6.84 -7.99 0.34
C ASP A 117 5.49 -8.21 1.04
N ARG A 118 5.50 -8.37 2.35
CA ARG A 118 4.31 -8.70 3.15
C ARG A 118 4.30 -7.97 4.48
N MET A 119 3.10 -7.64 4.92
CA MET A 119 2.87 -7.14 6.26
C MET A 119 3.08 -8.25 7.30
N THR A 120 3.81 -7.94 8.36
CA THR A 120 3.91 -8.77 9.56
C THR A 120 2.72 -8.47 10.48
N TYR A 121 1.91 -9.49 10.78
CA TYR A 121 0.75 -9.36 11.67
C TYR A 121 1.16 -9.56 13.14
N THR A 122 0.73 -8.66 14.00
CA THR A 122 1.03 -8.71 15.45
C THR A 122 0.20 -9.78 16.17
N ARG A 123 -1.04 -10.00 15.77
CA ARG A 123 -1.99 -10.95 16.36
C ARG A 123 -2.12 -10.83 17.90
N GLY A 124 -1.98 -9.61 18.43
CA GLY A 124 -2.04 -9.35 19.85
C GLY A 124 -0.84 -9.86 20.66
N LYS A 125 0.24 -10.26 20.01
CA LYS A 125 1.49 -10.67 20.68
C LYS A 125 2.41 -9.47 20.86
N ALA A 126 3.22 -9.51 21.93
CA ALA A 126 4.31 -8.57 22.09
C ALA A 126 5.31 -8.73 20.94
N PHE A 127 5.76 -7.62 20.40
CA PHE A 127 6.72 -7.57 19.28
C PHE A 127 7.62 -6.33 19.45
N ALA A 128 8.77 -6.37 18.80
CA ALA A 128 9.63 -5.22 18.65
C ALA A 128 9.49 -4.65 17.23
N PHE A 129 9.35 -3.35 17.11
CA PHE A 129 9.33 -2.70 15.81
C PHE A 129 10.71 -2.75 15.15
N PRO A 130 10.76 -2.90 13.81
CA PRO A 130 11.97 -2.60 13.06
C PRO A 130 12.28 -1.09 13.15
N LYS A 131 13.49 -0.69 12.74
CA LYS A 131 13.90 0.71 12.75
C LYS A 131 12.93 1.63 12.03
N CYS A 132 12.37 1.16 10.90
CA CYS A 132 11.39 1.88 10.11
C CYS A 132 10.28 0.94 9.65
N CYS A 133 9.02 1.32 9.82
CA CYS A 133 7.88 0.58 9.27
C CYS A 133 6.64 1.45 9.15
N ILE A 134 5.75 1.03 8.26
CA ILE A 134 4.38 1.56 8.19
C ILE A 134 3.49 0.60 8.97
N VAL A 135 2.84 1.11 10.00
CA VAL A 135 1.90 0.34 10.83
C VAL A 135 0.48 0.49 10.34
N THR A 136 -0.26 -0.60 10.40
CA THR A 136 -1.71 -0.60 10.20
C THR A 136 -2.38 -0.63 11.56
N VAL A 137 -3.13 0.40 11.88
CA VAL A 137 -3.82 0.60 13.15
C VAL A 137 -5.31 0.39 12.95
N ARG A 138 -5.94 -0.32 13.88
CA ARG A 138 -7.39 -0.48 13.90
C ARG A 138 -8.04 0.85 14.21
N ASP A 139 -8.84 1.34 13.28
CA ASP A 139 -9.57 2.59 13.43
C ASP A 139 -10.90 2.47 12.70
N LYS A 140 -11.98 2.28 13.46
CA LYS A 140 -13.31 2.08 12.88
C LYS A 140 -13.83 3.40 12.30
N PRO A 141 -14.49 3.37 11.14
CA PRO A 141 -14.85 2.21 10.31
C PRO A 141 -13.75 1.74 9.37
N LYS A 142 -12.62 2.39 9.30
CA LYS A 142 -11.50 2.06 8.40
C LYS A 142 -10.19 2.01 9.17
N ASN A 143 -9.28 1.15 8.73
CA ASN A 143 -7.94 1.12 9.29
C ASN A 143 -7.16 2.39 8.93
N HIS A 144 -6.26 2.76 9.81
CA HIS A 144 -5.36 3.89 9.66
C HIS A 144 -3.92 3.41 9.41
N LEU A 145 -3.15 4.17 8.64
CA LEU A 145 -1.73 3.94 8.42
C LEU A 145 -0.92 5.03 9.12
N ALA A 146 0.10 4.64 9.85
CA ALA A 146 1.03 5.56 10.51
C ALA A 146 2.48 5.14 10.26
N LEU A 147 3.40 6.08 10.26
CA LEU A 147 4.82 5.81 10.13
C LEU A 147 5.47 5.70 11.50
N TYR A 148 6.23 4.63 11.72
CA TYR A 148 7.12 4.47 12.85
C TYR A 148 8.57 4.51 12.37
N TYR A 149 9.39 5.30 13.04
CA TYR A 149 10.82 5.38 12.75
C TYR A 149 11.62 5.66 14.02
N ASN A 150 12.63 4.84 14.25
CA ASN A 150 13.63 5.02 15.28
C ASN A 150 13.06 5.32 16.67
N GLY A 151 12.09 4.52 17.12
CA GLY A 151 11.52 4.58 18.47
C GLY A 151 10.26 5.46 18.61
N ARG A 152 9.82 6.16 17.56
CA ARG A 152 8.63 7.03 17.65
C ARG A 152 7.68 6.87 16.47
N PHE A 153 6.41 7.13 16.73
CA PHE A 153 5.39 7.33 15.70
C PHE A 153 5.43 8.77 15.18
N PHE A 154 5.30 8.90 13.86
CA PHE A 154 5.09 10.17 13.17
C PHE A 154 3.60 10.32 12.90
N GLU A 155 2.88 10.64 13.97
CA GLU A 155 1.43 10.73 13.99
C GLU A 155 1.01 11.71 15.09
N ALA A 156 0.02 12.54 14.81
CA ALA A 156 -0.47 13.54 15.76
C ALA A 156 -1.27 12.92 16.93
N ARG A 157 -1.84 11.72 16.72
CA ARG A 157 -2.60 11.03 17.76
C ARG A 157 -1.75 9.92 18.42
N HIS A 158 -2.11 9.63 19.66
CA HIS A 158 -1.55 8.48 20.35
C HIS A 158 -2.03 7.16 19.70
N ILE A 159 -1.10 6.22 19.54
CA ILE A 159 -1.39 4.88 19.00
C ILE A 159 -1.17 3.86 20.13
N GLU A 160 -2.24 3.15 20.47
CA GLU A 160 -2.15 2.04 21.41
C GLU A 160 -1.61 0.78 20.72
N PHE A 161 -0.73 0.08 21.38
CA PHE A 161 -0.12 -1.15 20.84
C PHE A 161 -1.16 -2.22 20.51
N GLU A 162 -2.23 -2.29 21.28
CA GLU A 162 -3.33 -3.25 21.11
C GLU A 162 -4.12 -3.03 19.82
N ASP A 163 -4.11 -1.80 19.31
CA ASP A 163 -4.78 -1.46 18.06
C ASP A 163 -3.94 -1.72 16.82
N ILE A 164 -2.66 -2.08 16.99
CA ILE A 164 -1.79 -2.37 15.87
C ILE A 164 -2.11 -3.76 15.31
N ILE A 165 -2.61 -3.79 14.09
CA ILE A 165 -2.94 -5.02 13.35
C ILE A 165 -1.67 -5.68 12.82
N GLY A 166 -0.73 -4.86 12.35
CA GLY A 166 0.52 -5.31 11.77
C GLY A 166 1.35 -4.15 11.21
N TYR A 167 2.50 -4.47 10.66
CA TYR A 167 3.41 -3.48 10.10
C TYR A 167 4.10 -3.99 8.84
N LEU A 168 4.43 -3.07 7.96
CA LEU A 168 5.27 -3.28 6.79
C LEU A 168 6.66 -2.72 7.06
N THR A 169 7.67 -3.57 7.09
CA THR A 169 9.06 -3.13 7.31
C THR A 169 9.58 -2.36 6.10
N ILE A 170 10.23 -1.23 6.35
CA ILE A 170 10.94 -0.41 5.37
C ILE A 170 12.44 -0.56 5.67
N HIS A 171 13.21 -0.93 4.66
CA HIS A 171 14.66 -1.05 4.79
C HIS A 171 15.29 0.33 4.64
N THR A 172 15.94 0.78 5.70
CA THR A 172 16.73 2.03 5.72
C THR A 172 18.19 1.66 5.56
N GLY A 173 18.82 2.18 4.53
CA GLY A 173 20.26 1.96 4.29
C GLY A 173 21.14 2.54 5.38
#